data_a0c0ddaefb228e5bc4e0d0e17db6de09
#
_entry.id   a0c0ddaefb228e5bc4e0d0e17db6de09
#
_cell.length_a   1.000
_cell.length_b   1.000
_cell.length_c   1.000
_cell.angle_alpha   90.00
_cell.angle_beta   90.00
_cell.angle_gamma   90.00
#
_symmetry.space_group_name_H-M   'P 1'
#
loop_
_entity.id
_entity.type
_entity.pdbx_description
1 polymer ?
#
loop_
_entity_poly.entity_id
_entity_poly.type
_entity_poly.pdbx_seq_one_letter_code
_entity_poly.pdbx_strand_id
1 'polypeptide(L)'
;MKTTAILPLLALGLVAGAAQAAIPALYEEQIARAEEELILKTPIAGIENNLWFDYRIDVTEAQKELTSDLRRASDIEDRRDAWSEYAHELRHEREDYIHDMAERGYRQGTVHLVD
;
A
#
# COMPACT_ATOMS: atom_id res chain seq x y z
N MET A 1 -3.14 53.39 -1.03
CA MET A 1 -3.29 53.12 -1.22
C MET A 1 -3.44 52.21 -1.65
N LYS A 2 -3.76 51.42 -1.83
CA LYS A 2 -3.66 50.85 -2.29
C LYS A 2 -3.46 49.67 -2.36
N THR A 3 -3.49 48.76 -2.45
CA THR A 3 -3.02 47.72 -2.33
C THR A 3 -3.74 46.66 -2.06
N THR A 4 -4.66 46.39 -2.19
CA THR A 4 -5.39 45.50 -1.78
C THR A 4 -5.88 44.57 -2.71
N ALA A 5 -5.63 44.33 -3.78
CA ALA A 5 -6.24 43.50 -4.74
C ALA A 5 -5.69 42.10 -4.83
N ILE A 6 -4.79 41.73 -4.03
CA ILE A 6 -4.11 40.47 -4.19
C ILE A 6 -4.86 39.27 -3.71
N LEU A 7 -5.73 39.41 -2.77
CA LEU A 7 -6.39 38.29 -2.14
C LEU A 7 -7.21 37.40 -3.04
N PRO A 8 -7.94 37.90 -4.01
CA PRO A 8 -8.77 37.04 -4.85
C PRO A 8 -8.03 35.99 -5.63
N LEU A 9 -6.78 36.26 -5.94
CA LEU A 9 -6.01 35.34 -6.74
C LEU A 9 -5.72 34.03 -6.03
N LEU A 10 -5.58 34.07 -4.72
CA LEU A 10 -5.30 32.85 -3.95
C LEU A 10 -6.46 31.90 -3.99
N ALA A 11 -7.66 32.41 -3.97
CA ALA A 11 -8.84 31.57 -4.00
C ALA A 11 -8.94 30.77 -5.29
N LEU A 12 -8.53 31.36 -6.39
CA LEU A 12 -8.57 30.67 -7.67
C LEU A 12 -7.63 29.50 -7.72
N GLY A 13 -6.49 29.60 -7.09
CA GLY A 13 -5.54 28.52 -7.05
C GLY A 13 -6.09 27.29 -6.33
N LEU A 14 -6.83 27.49 -5.28
CA LEU A 14 -7.42 26.39 -4.54
C LEU A 14 -8.46 25.63 -5.35
N VAL A 15 -9.26 26.37 -6.12
CA VAL A 15 -10.27 25.74 -6.97
C VAL A 15 -9.64 24.85 -8.02
N ALA A 16 -8.56 25.30 -8.62
CA ALA A 16 -7.87 24.53 -9.65
C ALA A 16 -7.32 23.23 -9.07
N GLY A 17 -6.80 23.25 -7.85
CA GLY A 17 -6.30 22.07 -7.21
C GLY A 17 -7.38 21.04 -6.95
N ALA A 18 -8.55 21.47 -6.54
CA ALA A 18 -9.66 20.55 -6.27
C ALA A 18 -10.15 19.86 -7.54
N ALA A 19 -10.13 20.56 -8.66
CA ALA A 19 -10.58 19.98 -9.93
C ALA A 19 -9.70 18.85 -10.41
N GLN A 20 -8.43 18.83 -10.04
CA GLN A 20 -7.51 17.80 -10.48
C GLN A 20 -7.69 16.47 -9.74
N ALA A 21 -8.45 16.45 -8.67
CA ALA A 21 -8.64 15.24 -7.88
C ALA A 21 -9.66 14.28 -8.47
N ALA A 22 -10.22 14.60 -9.63
CA ALA A 22 -11.34 13.84 -10.18
C ALA A 22 -10.93 12.69 -11.12
N ILE A 23 -9.65 12.34 -11.24
CA ILE A 23 -9.21 11.26 -12.11
C ILE A 23 -9.46 9.93 -11.41
N PRO A 24 -10.27 9.03 -12.02
CA PRO A 24 -10.54 7.75 -11.39
C PRO A 24 -9.31 6.84 -11.40
N ALA A 25 -9.17 6.05 -10.35
CA ALA A 25 -8.11 5.07 -10.25
C ALA A 25 -8.38 3.89 -11.18
N LEU A 26 -7.33 3.25 -11.67
CA LEU A 26 -7.45 2.01 -12.42
C LEU A 26 -8.07 0.92 -11.56
N TYR A 27 -8.74 -0.04 -12.20
CA TYR A 27 -9.31 -1.18 -11.49
C TYR A 27 -8.22 -1.96 -10.73
N GLU A 28 -7.09 -2.19 -11.39
CA GLU A 28 -5.95 -2.89 -10.78
C GLU A 28 -5.38 -2.11 -9.60
N GLU A 29 -5.35 -0.80 -9.69
CA GLU A 29 -4.95 0.04 -8.55
C GLU A 29 -5.90 -0.13 -7.38
N GLN A 30 -7.20 -0.16 -7.63
CA GLN A 30 -8.20 -0.34 -6.57
C GLN A 30 -8.03 -1.67 -5.86
N ILE A 31 -7.75 -2.74 -6.60
CA ILE A 31 -7.48 -4.06 -6.03
C ILE A 31 -6.23 -4.01 -5.17
N ALA A 32 -5.17 -3.38 -5.66
CA ALA A 32 -3.92 -3.26 -4.92
C ALA A 32 -4.10 -2.44 -3.64
N ARG A 33 -4.88 -1.38 -3.69
CA ARG A 33 -5.17 -0.59 -2.48
C ARG A 33 -5.95 -1.40 -1.45
N ALA A 34 -6.84 -2.28 -1.90
CA ALA A 34 -7.53 -3.19 -1.00
C ALA A 34 -6.56 -4.18 -0.34
N GLU A 35 -5.58 -4.68 -1.09
CA GLU A 35 -4.55 -5.54 -0.52
C GLU A 35 -3.66 -4.78 0.48
N GLU A 36 -3.37 -3.51 0.23
CA GLU A 36 -2.62 -2.70 1.19
C GLU A 36 -3.32 -2.61 2.55
N GLU A 37 -4.65 -2.56 2.55
CA GLU A 37 -5.40 -2.53 3.80
C GLU A 37 -5.27 -3.81 4.60
N LEU A 38 -4.88 -4.90 3.95
CA LEU A 38 -4.70 -6.20 4.59
C LEU A 38 -3.25 -6.45 5.04
N ILE A 39 -2.34 -5.51 4.81
CA ILE A 39 -0.97 -5.63 5.30
C ILE A 39 -0.99 -5.73 6.82
N LEU A 40 -0.34 -6.76 7.33
CA LEU A 40 -0.27 -6.98 8.77
C LEU A 40 0.70 -5.96 9.38
N LYS A 41 0.22 -5.26 10.40
CA LYS A 41 0.98 -4.19 11.06
C LYS A 41 1.59 -4.65 12.38
N THR A 42 1.12 -5.78 12.88
CA THR A 42 1.63 -6.37 14.12
C THR A 42 1.89 -7.85 13.88
N PRO A 43 2.88 -8.43 14.56
CA PRO A 43 3.19 -9.84 14.35
C PRO A 43 2.08 -10.76 14.85
N ILE A 44 1.92 -11.88 14.17
CA ILE A 44 0.94 -12.91 14.57
C ILE A 44 1.28 -13.40 15.98
N ALA A 45 0.27 -13.47 16.82
CA ALA A 45 0.39 -13.90 18.23
C ALA A 45 1.38 -13.03 19.02
N GLY A 46 1.74 -11.86 18.55
CA GLY A 46 2.71 -11.00 19.19
C GLY A 46 4.15 -11.49 19.10
N ILE A 47 4.43 -12.48 18.27
CA ILE A 47 5.75 -13.10 18.19
C ILE A 47 6.61 -12.39 17.14
N GLU A 48 7.66 -11.73 17.59
CA GLU A 48 8.63 -11.11 16.70
C GLU A 48 9.75 -12.09 16.45
N ASN A 49 9.74 -12.68 15.26
CA ASN A 49 10.75 -13.64 14.82
C ASN A 49 11.20 -13.31 13.39
N ASN A 50 12.07 -14.15 12.83
CA ASN A 50 12.57 -13.94 11.48
C ASN A 50 11.46 -13.91 10.44
N LEU A 51 10.40 -14.71 10.61
CA LEU A 51 9.26 -14.72 9.66
C LEU A 51 8.56 -13.37 9.63
N TRP A 52 8.38 -12.73 10.78
CA TRP A 52 7.79 -11.41 10.87
C TRP A 52 8.65 -10.35 10.18
N PHE A 53 9.94 -10.37 10.46
CA PHE A 53 10.85 -9.39 9.86
C PHE A 53 11.01 -9.60 8.37
N ASP A 54 11.06 -10.84 7.90
CA ASP A 54 11.11 -11.16 6.47
C ASP A 54 9.84 -10.66 5.78
N TYR A 55 8.68 -10.91 6.37
CA TYR A 55 7.41 -10.41 5.82
C TYR A 55 7.44 -8.87 5.65
N ARG A 56 7.92 -8.16 6.66
CA ARG A 56 7.99 -6.69 6.59
C ARG A 56 8.96 -6.22 5.50
N ILE A 57 10.07 -6.90 5.36
CA ILE A 57 11.05 -6.59 4.31
C ILE A 57 10.42 -6.84 2.94
N ASP A 58 9.76 -7.96 2.76
CA ASP A 58 9.13 -8.33 1.49
C ASP A 58 8.03 -7.34 1.09
N VAL A 59 7.21 -6.90 2.05
CA VAL A 59 6.22 -5.86 1.80
C VAL A 59 6.90 -4.56 1.36
N THR A 60 7.96 -4.17 2.04
CA THR A 60 8.69 -2.95 1.68
C THR A 60 9.31 -3.04 0.30
N GLU A 61 9.85 -4.20 -0.05
CA GLU A 61 10.41 -4.44 -1.38
C GLU A 61 9.34 -4.37 -2.46
N ALA A 62 8.17 -4.95 -2.21
CA ALA A 62 7.05 -4.87 -3.15
C ALA A 62 6.64 -3.41 -3.39
N GLN A 63 6.62 -2.60 -2.34
CA GLN A 63 6.29 -1.18 -2.45
C GLN A 63 7.32 -0.40 -3.26
N LYS A 64 8.60 -0.71 -3.07
CA LYS A 64 9.67 -0.09 -3.85
C LYS A 64 9.60 -0.50 -5.32
N GLU A 65 9.33 -1.75 -5.57
CA GLU A 65 9.19 -2.27 -6.92
C GLU A 65 8.03 -1.60 -7.65
N LEU A 66 6.88 -1.45 -6.99
CA LEU A 66 5.75 -0.71 -7.57
C LEU A 66 6.16 0.70 -7.98
N THR A 67 6.83 1.42 -7.09
CA THR A 67 7.28 2.78 -7.38
C THR A 67 8.18 2.81 -8.60
N SER A 68 9.09 1.86 -8.70
CA SER A 68 10.02 1.73 -9.81
C SER A 68 9.29 1.39 -11.11
N ASP A 69 8.37 0.43 -11.06
CA ASP A 69 7.61 0.00 -12.23
C ASP A 69 6.70 1.11 -12.75
N LEU A 70 6.05 1.85 -11.87
CA LEU A 70 5.22 2.99 -12.28
C LEU A 70 6.05 4.10 -12.92
N ARG A 71 7.27 4.29 -12.44
CA ARG A 71 8.17 5.30 -13.01
C ARG A 71 8.61 4.90 -14.42
N ARG A 72 8.79 3.62 -14.67
CA ARG A 72 9.21 3.11 -15.98
C ARG A 72 8.05 2.88 -16.93
N ALA A 73 6.82 2.90 -16.44
CA ALA A 73 5.65 2.64 -17.26
C ALA A 73 5.51 3.69 -18.36
N SER A 74 5.35 3.24 -19.59
CA SER A 74 5.24 4.11 -20.76
C SER A 74 3.80 4.20 -21.29
N ASP A 75 2.92 3.30 -20.89
CA ASP A 75 1.52 3.28 -21.31
C ASP A 75 0.60 2.78 -20.21
N ILE A 76 -0.68 2.74 -20.51
CA ILE A 76 -1.69 2.32 -19.52
C ILE A 76 -1.54 0.85 -19.18
N GLU A 77 -1.12 0.04 -20.11
CA GLU A 77 -0.97 -1.39 -19.89
C GLU A 77 0.17 -1.69 -18.94
N ASP A 78 1.29 -1.01 -19.10
CA ASP A 78 2.41 -1.11 -18.15
C ASP A 78 1.97 -0.73 -16.75
N ARG A 79 1.15 0.32 -16.63
CA ARG A 79 0.66 0.74 -15.32
C ARG A 79 -0.28 -0.29 -14.71
N ARG A 80 -1.16 -0.88 -15.51
CA ARG A 80 -2.07 -1.92 -15.04
C ARG A 80 -1.29 -3.14 -14.56
N ASP A 81 -0.28 -3.53 -15.30
CA ASP A 81 0.57 -4.67 -14.94
C ASP A 81 1.31 -4.41 -13.63
N ALA A 82 1.85 -3.20 -13.44
CA ALA A 82 2.54 -2.83 -12.21
C ALA A 82 1.64 -2.97 -10.99
N TRP A 83 0.42 -2.44 -11.07
CA TRP A 83 -0.54 -2.54 -9.97
C TRP A 83 -0.98 -3.98 -9.71
N SER A 84 -1.19 -4.75 -10.79
CA SER A 84 -1.61 -6.14 -10.69
C SER A 84 -0.55 -7.00 -10.02
N GLU A 85 0.69 -6.83 -10.41
CA GLU A 85 1.82 -7.54 -9.81
C GLU A 85 1.98 -7.19 -8.33
N TYR A 86 1.89 -5.91 -8.01
CA TYR A 86 1.97 -5.45 -6.64
C TYR A 86 0.89 -6.08 -5.76
N ALA A 87 -0.36 -6.10 -6.22
CA ALA A 87 -1.45 -6.74 -5.48
C ALA A 87 -1.18 -8.21 -5.25
N HIS A 88 -0.67 -8.90 -6.27
CA HIS A 88 -0.34 -10.32 -6.19
C HIS A 88 0.76 -10.56 -5.15
N GLU A 89 1.81 -9.77 -5.17
CA GLU A 89 2.92 -9.91 -4.22
C GLU A 89 2.48 -9.66 -2.79
N LEU A 90 1.71 -8.60 -2.54
CA LEU A 90 1.24 -8.33 -1.18
C LEU A 90 0.42 -9.49 -0.63
N ARG A 91 -0.45 -10.06 -1.44
CA ARG A 91 -1.26 -11.19 -1.02
C ARG A 91 -0.40 -12.42 -0.78
N HIS A 92 0.51 -12.71 -1.69
CA HIS A 92 1.39 -13.88 -1.59
C HIS A 92 2.24 -13.83 -0.33
N GLU A 93 2.87 -12.71 -0.06
CA GLU A 93 3.71 -12.55 1.13
C GLU A 93 2.91 -12.67 2.42
N ARG A 94 1.68 -12.16 2.44
CA ARG A 94 0.80 -12.30 3.59
C ARG A 94 0.42 -13.76 3.80
N GLU A 95 0.03 -14.45 2.73
CA GLU A 95 -0.37 -15.86 2.83
C GLU A 95 0.78 -16.75 3.27
N ASP A 96 1.97 -16.52 2.73
CA ASP A 96 3.16 -17.27 3.11
C ASP A 96 3.50 -17.06 4.59
N TYR A 97 3.48 -15.81 5.04
CA TYR A 97 3.75 -15.50 6.44
C TYR A 97 2.73 -16.19 7.37
N ILE A 98 1.44 -16.11 7.05
CA ILE A 98 0.39 -16.75 7.84
C ILE A 98 0.60 -18.26 7.88
N HIS A 99 0.91 -18.87 6.74
CA HIS A 99 1.14 -20.30 6.63
C HIS A 99 2.36 -20.73 7.43
N ASP A 100 3.46 -20.04 7.30
CA ASP A 100 4.71 -20.39 7.97
C ASP A 100 4.61 -20.23 9.49
N MET A 101 3.91 -19.19 9.95
CA MET A 101 3.64 -19.03 11.36
C MET A 101 2.74 -20.15 11.89
N ALA A 102 1.74 -20.56 11.11
CA ALA A 102 0.86 -21.66 11.49
C ALA A 102 1.61 -22.98 11.63
N GLU A 103 2.61 -23.22 10.78
CA GLU A 103 3.47 -24.41 10.89
C GLU A 103 4.26 -24.43 12.19
N ARG A 104 4.55 -23.27 12.75
CA ARG A 104 5.23 -23.16 14.05
C ARG A 104 4.25 -23.14 15.22
N GLY A 105 2.96 -23.32 14.97
CA GLY A 105 1.94 -23.31 15.99
C GLY A 105 1.32 -21.96 16.30
N TYR A 106 1.68 -20.92 15.55
CA TYR A 106 1.15 -19.58 15.76
C TYR A 106 0.11 -19.26 14.69
N ARG A 107 -1.13 -19.10 15.10
CA ARG A 107 -2.23 -18.83 14.17
C ARG A 107 -2.73 -17.41 14.31
N GLN A 108 -3.13 -16.83 13.18
CA GLN A 108 -3.72 -15.51 13.16
C GLN A 108 -4.98 -15.50 14.03
N GLY A 109 -5.12 -14.47 14.85
CA GLY A 109 -6.26 -14.37 15.76
C GLY A 109 -6.12 -15.14 17.07
N THR A 110 -5.03 -15.88 17.26
CA THR A 110 -4.79 -16.59 18.51
C THR A 110 -4.25 -15.62 19.56
N VAL A 111 -4.81 -15.68 20.76
CA VAL A 111 -4.33 -14.91 21.89
C VAL A 111 -3.53 -15.83 22.78
N HIS A 112 -2.28 -15.49 23.03
CA HIS A 112 -1.47 -16.22 24.00
C HIS A 112 -1.63 -15.56 25.35
N LEU A 113 -2.17 -16.32 26.29
CA LEU A 113 -2.23 -15.89 27.69
C LEU A 113 -0.90 -16.19 28.32
N VAL A 114 -0.27 -15.17 28.84
CA VAL A 114 0.98 -15.35 29.59
C VAL A 114 0.61 -15.48 31.05
N ASP A 115 0.93 -16.60 31.63
CA ASP A 115 0.64 -16.87 33.05
C ASP A 115 1.68 -16.19 33.93
#